data_1a9b8697c2210f3c4712a0e1e9e7ae82
#
_entry.id   1a9b8697c2210f3c4712a0e1e9e7ae82
#
_cell.length_a   1.000
_cell.length_b   1.000
_cell.length_c   1.000
_cell.angle_alpha   90.00
_cell.angle_beta   90.00
_cell.angle_gamma   90.00
#
_symmetry.space_group_name_H-M   'P 1'
#
loop_
_entity.id
_entity.type
_entity.pdbx_description
1 polymer ?
#
loop_
_entity_poly.entity_id
_entity_poly.type
_entity_poly.pdbx_seq_one_letter_code
_entity_poly.pdbx_strand_id
1 'polypeptide(L)'
;LVMLSVPVLSIAVCISIMNPEEHRIRESMVLFLLFINILIFYLYDEVQKSYEEETNCRYMEIQLQQYAKRMDVMQNSQERLNKLRHDYKHHMHTIRAMAQAKDFQGILRYVDQIENVWKDTVPISYTENKIVDNLLNYILQEYRHQLKKLEISVHLPPYIGAELFDLSIVIGNLLDNAIRGAMESKERSLNCIIHYEKGILRMQVKNSAKEKVLRKGERYLSTKKKKEGHGIGLENVRYVVEKHQGDMEIISTDHEFQIRLFLYMDLGE
;
A
#
# COMPACT_ATOMS: atom_id res chain seq x y z
N LEU A 1 3.55 -25.00 27.71
CA LEU A 1 2.87 -25.23 28.98
C LEU A 1 1.93 -26.45 28.91
N VAL A 2 1.06 -26.55 27.90
CA VAL A 2 0.13 -27.68 27.70
C VAL A 2 0.88 -29.03 27.53
N MET A 3 2.04 -29.01 26.88
CA MET A 3 2.85 -30.20 26.63
C MET A 3 3.46 -30.84 27.90
N LEU A 4 3.81 -30.00 28.88
CA LEU A 4 4.32 -30.48 30.17
C LEU A 4 3.20 -31.01 31.08
N SER A 5 1.95 -30.64 30.84
CA SER A 5 0.82 -31.08 31.65
C SER A 5 0.46 -32.55 31.45
N VAL A 6 0.64 -33.10 30.25
CA VAL A 6 0.30 -34.51 29.96
C VAL A 6 1.22 -35.50 30.68
N PRO A 7 2.55 -35.35 30.64
CA PRO A 7 3.44 -36.20 31.43
C PRO A 7 3.21 -36.06 32.95
N VAL A 8 3.00 -34.85 33.43
CA VAL A 8 2.76 -34.60 34.87
C VAL A 8 1.46 -35.23 35.32
N LEU A 9 0.38 -35.12 34.53
CA LEU A 9 -0.91 -35.74 34.82
C LEU A 9 -0.81 -37.27 34.78
N SER A 10 -0.08 -37.83 33.82
CA SER A 10 0.11 -39.28 33.71
C SER A 10 0.90 -39.85 34.91
N ILE A 11 1.92 -39.14 35.38
CA ILE A 11 2.68 -39.51 36.60
C ILE A 11 1.78 -39.39 37.85
N ALA A 12 0.98 -38.31 37.96
CA ALA A 12 0.06 -38.13 39.09
C ALA A 12 -1.01 -39.23 39.15
N VAL A 13 -1.54 -39.66 38.01
CA VAL A 13 -2.47 -40.79 37.91
C VAL A 13 -1.79 -42.10 38.34
N CYS A 14 -0.55 -42.35 37.90
CA CYS A 14 0.21 -43.52 38.33
C CYS A 14 0.43 -43.57 39.86
N ILE A 15 0.73 -42.43 40.47
CA ILE A 15 0.94 -42.34 41.93
C ILE A 15 -0.40 -42.53 42.66
N SER A 16 -1.53 -42.05 42.12
CA SER A 16 -2.84 -42.15 42.76
C SER A 16 -3.45 -43.56 42.78
N ILE A 17 -3.07 -44.42 41.83
CA ILE A 17 -3.59 -45.82 41.72
C ILE A 17 -2.72 -46.81 42.49
N MET A 18 -1.88 -46.38 43.41
CA MET A 18 -0.95 -47.26 44.16
C MET A 18 -1.65 -48.13 45.20
N ASN A 19 -2.08 -49.32 44.75
CA ASN A 19 -2.44 -50.43 45.69
C ASN A 19 -1.22 -51.36 45.86
N PRO A 20 -0.82 -51.73 47.09
CA PRO A 20 0.48 -52.44 47.33
C PRO A 20 0.58 -53.85 46.79
N GLU A 21 -0.51 -54.51 46.44
CA GLU A 21 -0.50 -55.96 46.17
C GLU A 21 -0.26 -56.39 44.70
N GLU A 22 -0.28 -55.43 43.68
CA GLU A 22 -0.13 -55.80 42.29
C GLU A 22 1.10 -55.16 41.60
N HIS A 23 2.29 -55.57 42.00
CA HIS A 23 3.55 -54.99 41.52
C HIS A 23 3.78 -55.10 40.02
N ARG A 24 3.47 -56.21 39.35
CA ARG A 24 3.72 -56.44 37.92
C ARG A 24 2.84 -55.64 37.01
N ILE A 25 1.56 -55.46 37.35
CA ILE A 25 0.61 -54.73 36.57
C ILE A 25 0.97 -53.23 36.60
N ARG A 26 1.40 -52.76 37.76
CA ARG A 26 1.85 -51.38 37.95
C ARG A 26 3.10 -51.03 37.12
N GLU A 27 4.11 -51.89 37.10
CA GLU A 27 5.32 -51.70 36.30
C GLU A 27 5.00 -51.64 34.81
N SER A 28 4.13 -52.51 34.29
CA SER A 28 3.72 -52.48 32.89
C SER A 28 2.88 -51.24 32.55
N MET A 29 2.03 -50.73 33.44
CA MET A 29 1.29 -49.50 33.26
C MET A 29 2.21 -48.26 33.20
N VAL A 30 3.22 -48.17 34.06
CA VAL A 30 4.20 -47.09 34.04
C VAL A 30 4.99 -47.07 32.74
N LEU A 31 5.46 -48.24 32.29
CA LEU A 31 6.19 -48.37 31.03
C LEU A 31 5.30 -47.98 29.82
N PHE A 32 4.04 -48.38 29.83
CA PHE A 32 3.08 -48.04 28.78
C PHE A 32 2.79 -46.54 28.74
N LEU A 33 2.61 -45.88 29.88
CA LEU A 33 2.43 -44.44 29.98
C LEU A 33 3.69 -43.67 29.52
N LEU A 34 4.87 -44.16 29.84
CA LEU A 34 6.13 -43.60 29.43
C LEU A 34 6.28 -43.69 27.90
N PHE A 35 5.91 -44.83 27.33
CA PHE A 35 5.88 -45.02 25.87
C PHE A 35 4.91 -44.07 25.17
N ILE A 36 3.70 -43.90 25.71
CA ILE A 36 2.71 -42.93 25.18
C ILE A 36 3.24 -41.52 25.24
N ASN A 37 3.88 -41.10 26.33
CA ASN A 37 4.47 -39.75 26.44
C ASN A 37 5.58 -39.52 25.41
N ILE A 38 6.44 -40.53 25.17
CA ILE A 38 7.48 -40.45 24.14
C ILE A 38 6.84 -40.34 22.74
N LEU A 39 5.79 -41.11 22.49
CA LEU A 39 5.07 -41.08 21.21
C LEU A 39 4.39 -39.74 20.96
N ILE A 40 3.75 -39.17 21.99
CA ILE A 40 3.12 -37.83 21.88
C ILE A 40 4.18 -36.78 21.61
N PHE A 41 5.34 -36.84 22.26
CA PHE A 41 6.43 -35.91 22.04
C PHE A 41 6.96 -36.01 20.59
N TYR A 42 7.16 -37.23 20.11
CA TYR A 42 7.60 -37.46 18.73
C TYR A 42 6.59 -36.92 17.69
N LEU A 43 5.31 -37.23 17.87
CA LEU A 43 4.25 -36.74 16.99
C LEU A 43 4.15 -35.21 17.02
N TYR A 44 4.32 -34.59 18.17
CA TYR A 44 4.32 -33.15 18.29
C TYR A 44 5.49 -32.51 17.54
N ASP A 45 6.70 -33.05 17.69
CA ASP A 45 7.90 -32.56 17.00
C ASP A 45 7.74 -32.67 15.47
N GLU A 46 7.17 -33.79 14.99
CA GLU A 46 6.87 -34.00 13.57
C GLU A 46 5.84 -33.00 13.04
N VAL A 47 4.75 -32.77 13.78
CA VAL A 47 3.73 -31.77 13.43
C VAL A 47 4.32 -30.38 13.44
N GLN A 48 5.16 -30.03 14.41
CA GLN A 48 5.78 -28.72 14.47
C GLN A 48 6.71 -28.46 13.30
N LYS A 49 7.53 -29.44 12.92
CA LYS A 49 8.36 -29.34 11.71
C LYS A 49 7.54 -29.15 10.44
N SER A 50 6.46 -29.90 10.29
CA SER A 50 5.57 -29.77 9.15
C SER A 50 4.94 -28.36 9.07
N TYR A 51 4.53 -27.77 10.20
CA TYR A 51 4.02 -26.39 10.25
C TYR A 51 5.09 -25.36 9.92
N GLU A 52 6.33 -25.56 10.40
CA GLU A 52 7.45 -24.66 10.08
C GLU A 52 7.80 -24.72 8.59
N GLU A 53 7.83 -25.90 7.99
CA GLU A 53 8.07 -26.06 6.56
C GLU A 53 6.96 -25.42 5.72
N GLU A 54 5.70 -25.62 6.07
CA GLU A 54 4.56 -24.98 5.38
C GLU A 54 4.63 -23.46 5.49
N THR A 55 4.95 -22.96 6.68
CA THR A 55 5.06 -21.50 6.93
C THR A 55 6.21 -20.89 6.12
N ASN A 56 7.36 -21.56 6.08
CA ASN A 56 8.53 -21.14 5.31
C ASN A 56 8.24 -21.17 3.80
N CYS A 57 7.56 -22.22 3.33
CA CYS A 57 7.16 -22.32 1.93
C CYS A 57 6.22 -21.17 1.54
N ARG A 58 5.21 -20.88 2.35
CA ARG A 58 4.28 -19.76 2.14
C ARG A 58 4.99 -18.40 2.16
N TYR A 59 5.93 -18.21 3.07
CA TYR A 59 6.75 -17.00 3.14
C TYR A 59 7.60 -16.83 1.87
N MET A 60 8.18 -17.91 1.39
CA MET A 60 8.97 -17.92 0.14
C MET A 60 8.11 -17.59 -1.09
N GLU A 61 6.89 -18.13 -1.17
CA GLU A 61 5.93 -17.80 -2.24
C GLU A 61 5.57 -16.31 -2.26
N ILE A 62 5.30 -15.72 -1.08
CA ILE A 62 5.00 -14.29 -0.96
C ILE A 62 6.21 -13.46 -1.42
N GLN A 63 7.41 -13.83 -1.02
CA GLN A 63 8.62 -13.14 -1.47
C GLN A 63 8.80 -13.24 -2.99
N LEU A 64 8.62 -14.42 -3.58
CA LEU A 64 8.71 -14.60 -5.03
C LEU A 64 7.69 -13.75 -5.78
N GLN A 65 6.45 -13.68 -5.30
CA GLN A 65 5.43 -12.80 -5.87
C GLN A 65 5.81 -11.31 -5.79
N GLN A 66 6.39 -10.88 -4.67
CA GLN A 66 6.90 -9.51 -4.54
C GLN A 66 8.06 -9.22 -5.49
N TYR A 67 8.99 -10.16 -5.64
CA TYR A 67 10.09 -10.04 -6.60
C TYR A 67 9.58 -9.98 -8.04
N ALA A 68 8.66 -10.86 -8.42
CA ALA A 68 8.05 -10.84 -9.75
C ALA A 68 7.38 -9.50 -10.06
N LYS A 69 6.62 -8.95 -9.10
CA LYS A 69 6.00 -7.63 -9.24
C LYS A 69 7.02 -6.49 -9.38
N ARG A 70 8.12 -6.55 -8.62
CA ARG A 70 9.21 -5.55 -8.76
C ARG A 70 9.89 -5.64 -10.11
N MET A 71 10.13 -6.85 -10.60
CA MET A 71 10.72 -7.08 -11.93
C MET A 71 9.83 -6.54 -13.04
N ASP A 72 8.51 -6.76 -12.96
CA ASP A 72 7.54 -6.22 -13.92
C ASP A 72 7.55 -4.68 -13.95
N VAL A 73 7.55 -4.04 -12.78
CA VAL A 73 7.67 -2.57 -12.69
C VAL A 73 9.00 -2.08 -13.28
N MET A 74 10.09 -2.77 -13.00
CA MET A 74 11.40 -2.41 -13.53
C MET A 74 11.46 -2.57 -15.06
N GLN A 75 10.92 -3.66 -15.60
CA GLN A 75 10.85 -3.91 -17.03
C GLN A 75 10.02 -2.85 -17.75
N ASN A 76 8.83 -2.54 -17.23
CA ASN A 76 7.97 -1.47 -17.75
C ASN A 76 8.67 -0.10 -17.73
N SER A 77 9.43 0.19 -16.67
CA SER A 77 10.24 1.42 -16.59
C SER A 77 11.33 1.45 -17.66
N GLN A 78 12.02 0.31 -17.89
CA GLN A 78 13.05 0.19 -18.90
C GLN A 78 12.49 0.35 -20.32
N GLU A 79 11.34 -0.22 -20.60
CA GLU A 79 10.65 -0.04 -21.89
C GLU A 79 10.26 1.42 -22.14
N ARG A 80 9.74 2.11 -21.11
CA ARG A 80 9.44 3.56 -21.19
C ARG A 80 10.69 4.38 -21.48
N LEU A 81 11.81 4.12 -20.79
CA LEU A 81 13.09 4.78 -21.05
C LEU A 81 13.60 4.53 -22.47
N ASN A 82 13.47 3.31 -22.96
CA ASN A 82 13.86 2.96 -24.33
C ASN A 82 13.01 3.71 -25.37
N LYS A 83 11.69 3.81 -25.12
CA LYS A 83 10.78 4.61 -25.96
C LYS A 83 11.15 6.09 -25.97
N LEU A 84 11.35 6.68 -24.78
CA LEU A 84 11.80 8.08 -24.65
C LEU A 84 13.11 8.33 -25.41
N ARG A 85 14.07 7.42 -25.28
CA ARG A 85 15.36 7.52 -25.99
C ARG A 85 15.19 7.44 -27.51
N HIS A 86 14.28 6.58 -27.95
CA HIS A 86 13.95 6.46 -29.38
C HIS A 86 13.32 7.78 -29.91
N ASP A 87 12.32 8.29 -29.19
CA ASP A 87 11.60 9.52 -29.57
C ASP A 87 12.53 10.73 -29.56
N TYR A 88 13.41 10.83 -28.53
CA TYR A 88 14.47 11.84 -28.50
C TYR A 88 15.38 11.79 -29.74
N LYS A 89 15.85 10.59 -30.12
CA LYS A 89 16.66 10.44 -31.32
C LYS A 89 15.92 10.88 -32.56
N HIS A 90 14.66 10.53 -32.69
CA HIS A 90 13.80 10.93 -33.81
C HIS A 90 13.70 12.46 -33.91
N HIS A 91 13.39 13.14 -32.79
CA HIS A 91 13.33 14.60 -32.73
C HIS A 91 14.66 15.25 -33.14
N MET A 92 15.78 14.74 -32.61
CA MET A 92 17.11 15.26 -32.96
C MET A 92 17.46 15.06 -34.43
N HIS A 93 17.07 13.94 -35.04
CA HIS A 93 17.26 13.70 -36.47
C HIS A 93 16.45 14.69 -37.32
N THR A 94 15.19 14.94 -36.96
CA THR A 94 14.30 15.87 -37.65
C THR A 94 14.86 17.29 -37.61
N ILE A 95 15.26 17.76 -36.43
CA ILE A 95 15.86 19.10 -36.25
C ILE A 95 17.15 19.20 -37.07
N ARG A 96 18.00 18.18 -37.08
CA ARG A 96 19.25 18.16 -37.86
C ARG A 96 18.97 18.22 -39.35
N ALA A 97 17.98 17.47 -39.88
CA ALA A 97 17.61 17.50 -41.28
C ALA A 97 17.11 18.90 -41.71
N MET A 98 16.27 19.52 -40.90
CA MET A 98 15.79 20.90 -41.14
C MET A 98 16.93 21.92 -41.08
N ALA A 99 17.89 21.79 -40.19
CA ALA A 99 19.08 22.63 -40.08
C ALA A 99 19.97 22.49 -41.31
N GLN A 100 20.18 21.28 -41.80
CA GLN A 100 20.93 21.01 -43.03
C GLN A 100 20.23 21.62 -44.27
N ALA A 101 18.89 21.63 -44.29
CA ALA A 101 18.08 22.25 -45.33
C ALA A 101 17.99 23.79 -45.17
N LYS A 102 18.60 24.38 -44.12
CA LYS A 102 18.51 25.80 -43.75
C LYS A 102 17.08 26.31 -43.54
N ASP A 103 16.17 25.40 -43.18
CA ASP A 103 14.77 25.72 -42.86
C ASP A 103 14.64 26.15 -41.38
N PHE A 104 15.07 27.36 -41.08
CA PHE A 104 15.02 27.92 -39.72
C PHE A 104 13.58 28.12 -39.23
N GLN A 105 12.66 28.47 -40.13
CA GLN A 105 11.24 28.64 -39.78
C GLN A 105 10.57 27.29 -39.47
N GLY A 106 10.95 26.23 -40.19
CA GLY A 106 10.52 24.87 -39.91
C GLY A 106 11.01 24.40 -38.56
N ILE A 107 12.27 24.67 -38.18
CA ILE A 107 12.82 24.34 -36.88
C ILE A 107 12.01 25.02 -35.76
N LEU A 108 11.77 26.31 -35.87
CA LEU A 108 11.00 27.05 -34.84
C LEU A 108 9.61 26.45 -34.65
N ARG A 109 8.86 26.22 -35.74
CA ARG A 109 7.54 25.59 -35.69
C ARG A 109 7.58 24.20 -35.10
N TYR A 110 8.60 23.42 -35.40
CA TYR A 110 8.75 22.04 -34.86
C TYR A 110 9.08 22.03 -33.36
N VAL A 111 9.91 22.97 -32.93
CA VAL A 111 10.21 23.14 -31.49
C VAL A 111 8.96 23.60 -30.75
N ASP A 112 8.22 24.56 -31.28
CA ASP A 112 6.95 25.00 -30.70
C ASP A 112 5.92 23.86 -30.60
N GLN A 113 5.88 22.96 -31.59
CA GLN A 113 5.04 21.76 -31.54
C GLN A 113 5.48 20.80 -30.42
N ILE A 114 6.77 20.56 -30.28
CA ILE A 114 7.31 19.73 -29.19
C ILE A 114 6.98 20.40 -27.85
N GLU A 115 7.25 21.69 -27.69
CA GLU A 115 6.93 22.40 -26.44
C GLU A 115 5.44 22.39 -26.11
N ASN A 116 4.55 22.47 -27.09
CA ASN A 116 3.12 22.36 -26.83
C ASN A 116 2.69 20.97 -26.38
N VAL A 117 3.30 19.92 -26.91
CA VAL A 117 3.12 18.56 -26.38
C VAL A 117 3.64 18.44 -24.93
N TRP A 118 4.71 19.17 -24.60
CA TRP A 118 5.27 19.23 -23.25
C TRP A 118 4.51 20.16 -22.30
N LYS A 119 3.82 21.18 -22.81
CA LYS A 119 2.92 22.05 -22.01
C LYS A 119 1.77 21.27 -21.38
N ASP A 120 1.31 20.20 -22.02
CA ASP A 120 0.37 19.26 -21.42
C ASP A 120 0.98 18.38 -20.31
N THR A 121 2.30 18.43 -20.16
CA THR A 121 3.07 17.71 -19.12
C THR A 121 3.51 18.64 -17.98
N VAL A 122 2.93 19.85 -17.86
CA VAL A 122 3.20 20.74 -16.72
C VAL A 122 2.87 19.98 -15.43
N PRO A 123 3.78 19.91 -14.47
CA PRO A 123 3.53 19.25 -13.20
C PRO A 123 2.24 19.78 -12.56
N ILE A 124 1.39 18.89 -12.10
CA ILE A 124 0.15 19.24 -11.40
C ILE A 124 0.48 19.76 -10.00
N SER A 125 1.56 19.26 -9.44
CA SER A 125 2.10 19.68 -8.15
C SER A 125 3.56 20.07 -8.33
N TYR A 126 3.91 21.22 -7.80
CA TYR A 126 5.29 21.70 -7.72
C TYR A 126 5.56 22.14 -6.27
N THR A 127 6.18 21.26 -5.53
CA THR A 127 6.64 21.51 -4.16
C THR A 127 8.17 21.44 -4.17
N GLU A 128 8.82 21.82 -3.12
CA GLU A 128 10.27 21.62 -3.01
C GLU A 128 10.65 20.13 -2.83
N ASN A 129 9.66 19.26 -2.57
CA ASN A 129 9.87 17.82 -2.39
C ASN A 129 9.64 17.04 -3.69
N LYS A 130 10.74 16.75 -4.41
CA LYS A 130 10.69 16.04 -5.70
C LYS A 130 10.04 14.67 -5.66
N ILE A 131 10.11 13.96 -4.53
CA ILE A 131 9.56 12.60 -4.43
C ILE A 131 8.04 12.65 -4.35
N VAL A 132 7.50 13.57 -3.54
CA VAL A 132 6.06 13.78 -3.42
C VAL A 132 5.50 14.36 -4.72
N ASP A 133 6.20 15.29 -5.37
CA ASP A 133 5.81 15.81 -6.68
C ASP A 133 5.72 14.71 -7.73
N ASN A 134 6.71 13.82 -7.78
CA ASN A 134 6.70 12.69 -8.71
C ASN A 134 5.53 11.75 -8.43
N LEU A 135 5.24 11.47 -7.15
CA LEU A 135 4.11 10.63 -6.74
C LEU A 135 2.77 11.25 -7.15
N LEU A 136 2.55 12.52 -6.83
CA LEU A 136 1.32 13.25 -7.15
C LEU A 136 1.12 13.35 -8.67
N ASN A 137 2.16 13.73 -9.40
CA ASN A 137 2.12 13.84 -10.85
C ASN A 137 1.84 12.47 -11.49
N TYR A 138 2.48 11.39 -11.01
CA TYR A 138 2.24 10.05 -11.50
C TYR A 138 0.78 9.61 -11.34
N ILE A 139 0.19 9.85 -10.16
CA ILE A 139 -1.19 9.44 -9.86
C ILE A 139 -2.20 10.30 -10.65
N LEU A 140 -1.96 11.61 -10.78
CA LEU A 140 -2.93 12.56 -11.30
C LEU A 140 -2.84 12.77 -12.81
N GLN A 141 -1.69 12.48 -13.44
CA GLN A 141 -1.44 12.76 -14.85
C GLN A 141 -2.46 12.11 -15.78
N GLU A 142 -2.84 10.86 -15.51
CA GLU A 142 -3.81 10.10 -16.33
C GLU A 142 -5.21 10.73 -16.28
N TYR A 143 -5.57 11.36 -15.15
CA TYR A 143 -6.92 11.85 -14.88
C TYR A 143 -7.08 13.36 -15.06
N ARG A 144 -5.99 14.10 -15.31
CA ARG A 144 -5.97 15.56 -15.43
C ARG A 144 -7.01 16.09 -16.41
N HIS A 145 -7.09 15.49 -17.58
CA HIS A 145 -8.02 15.91 -18.65
C HIS A 145 -9.45 15.38 -18.45
N GLN A 146 -9.62 14.41 -17.57
CA GLN A 146 -10.91 13.81 -17.27
C GLN A 146 -11.62 14.50 -16.10
N LEU A 147 -10.85 15.11 -15.19
CA LEU A 147 -11.36 15.90 -14.08
C LEU A 147 -11.70 17.31 -14.57
N LYS A 148 -12.89 17.79 -14.25
CA LYS A 148 -13.32 19.15 -14.62
C LYS A 148 -12.72 20.21 -13.69
N LYS A 149 -12.47 19.84 -12.44
CA LYS A 149 -11.87 20.73 -11.44
C LYS A 149 -10.86 19.94 -10.62
N LEU A 150 -9.59 20.33 -10.72
CA LEU A 150 -8.48 19.74 -10.00
C LEU A 150 -7.73 20.84 -9.25
N GLU A 151 -7.73 20.79 -7.94
CA GLU A 151 -7.04 21.73 -7.06
C GLU A 151 -6.10 20.97 -6.14
N ILE A 152 -4.80 21.25 -6.23
CA ILE A 152 -3.77 20.61 -5.40
C ILE A 152 -2.97 21.70 -4.72
N SER A 153 -2.88 21.63 -3.41
CA SER A 153 -2.06 22.52 -2.58
C SER A 153 -1.22 21.69 -1.63
N VAL A 154 0.10 21.78 -1.76
CA VAL A 154 1.04 20.97 -0.95
C VAL A 154 2.12 21.88 -0.39
N HIS A 155 2.29 21.81 0.93
CA HIS A 155 3.35 22.47 1.67
C HIS A 155 4.06 21.44 2.56
N LEU A 156 5.19 20.96 2.10
CA LEU A 156 6.02 19.96 2.74
C LEU A 156 7.49 20.41 2.74
N PRO A 157 8.32 19.96 3.69
CA PRO A 157 9.75 20.23 3.65
C PRO A 157 10.38 19.58 2.42
N PRO A 158 11.50 20.14 1.93
CA PRO A 158 12.19 19.65 0.73
C PRO A 158 12.72 18.23 0.88
N TYR A 159 13.00 17.81 2.10
CA TYR A 159 13.45 16.46 2.41
C TYR A 159 12.55 15.81 3.46
N ILE A 160 12.14 14.58 3.19
CA ILE A 160 11.37 13.72 4.10
C ILE A 160 12.16 12.44 4.32
N GLY A 161 12.40 12.09 5.56
CA GLY A 161 13.18 10.92 5.97
C GLY A 161 12.41 9.60 5.89
N ALA A 162 12.49 8.83 6.96
CA ALA A 162 11.89 7.48 7.05
C ALA A 162 10.37 7.46 6.88
N GLU A 163 9.69 8.52 7.24
CA GLU A 163 8.23 8.67 7.14
C GLU A 163 7.70 8.79 5.70
N LEU A 164 8.57 8.97 4.72
CA LEU A 164 8.20 9.06 3.31
C LEU A 164 7.39 7.85 2.82
N PHE A 165 7.72 6.67 3.32
CA PHE A 165 6.99 5.44 2.97
C PHE A 165 5.55 5.48 3.46
N ASP A 166 5.33 5.85 4.72
CA ASP A 166 4.01 5.96 5.32
C ASP A 166 3.19 7.08 4.65
N LEU A 167 3.81 8.22 4.40
CA LEU A 167 3.21 9.34 3.67
C LEU A 167 2.76 8.91 2.25
N SER A 168 3.59 8.14 1.54
CA SER A 168 3.24 7.65 0.20
C SER A 168 2.06 6.68 0.20
N ILE A 169 1.94 5.84 1.24
CA ILE A 169 0.77 4.97 1.43
C ILE A 169 -0.50 5.81 1.62
N VAL A 170 -0.44 6.84 2.48
CA VAL A 170 -1.60 7.70 2.74
C VAL A 170 -2.00 8.46 1.49
N ILE A 171 -1.07 9.16 0.84
CA ILE A 171 -1.32 9.93 -0.39
C ILE A 171 -1.92 9.02 -1.48
N GLY A 172 -1.29 7.88 -1.75
CA GLY A 172 -1.72 6.96 -2.80
C GLY A 172 -3.14 6.45 -2.58
N ASN A 173 -3.44 5.94 -1.39
CA ASN A 173 -4.75 5.39 -1.09
C ASN A 173 -5.87 6.45 -1.07
N LEU A 174 -5.59 7.65 -0.55
CA LEU A 174 -6.59 8.73 -0.51
C LEU A 174 -6.88 9.28 -1.89
N LEU A 175 -5.85 9.53 -2.70
CA LEU A 175 -6.04 10.03 -4.07
C LEU A 175 -6.72 8.99 -4.98
N ASP A 176 -6.33 7.72 -4.91
CA ASP A 176 -6.96 6.66 -5.68
C ASP A 176 -8.46 6.53 -5.36
N ASN A 177 -8.81 6.63 -4.07
CA ASN A 177 -10.19 6.62 -3.64
C ASN A 177 -10.96 7.87 -4.13
N ALA A 178 -10.35 9.05 -4.01
CA ALA A 178 -10.97 10.32 -4.40
C ALA A 178 -11.13 10.46 -5.91
N ILE A 179 -10.14 10.05 -6.71
CA ILE A 179 -10.22 10.02 -8.18
C ILE A 179 -11.38 9.13 -8.60
N ARG A 180 -11.46 7.93 -8.05
CA ARG A 180 -12.53 6.97 -8.37
C ARG A 180 -13.91 7.54 -8.06
N GLY A 181 -14.09 8.16 -6.89
CA GLY A 181 -15.34 8.84 -6.52
C GLY A 181 -15.68 10.00 -7.44
N ALA A 182 -14.70 10.85 -7.78
CA ALA A 182 -14.87 11.96 -8.70
C ALA A 182 -15.28 11.49 -10.11
N MET A 183 -14.66 10.45 -10.63
CA MET A 183 -14.95 9.90 -11.97
C MET A 183 -16.37 9.31 -12.09
N GLU A 184 -16.95 8.82 -11.00
CA GLU A 184 -18.33 8.34 -10.94
C GLU A 184 -19.36 9.49 -10.89
N SER A 185 -18.94 10.71 -10.53
CA SER A 185 -19.80 11.89 -10.40
C SER A 185 -19.89 12.70 -11.69
N LYS A 186 -20.94 13.54 -11.82
CA LYS A 186 -21.08 14.46 -12.94
C LYS A 186 -20.13 15.66 -12.86
N GLU A 187 -19.77 16.07 -11.65
CA GLU A 187 -18.96 17.27 -11.39
C GLU A 187 -17.48 17.02 -11.60
N ARG A 188 -17.01 15.78 -11.40
CA ARG A 188 -15.62 15.34 -11.58
C ARG A 188 -14.63 16.30 -10.94
N SER A 189 -14.89 16.68 -9.69
CA SER A 189 -14.03 17.60 -8.94
C SER A 189 -13.19 16.84 -7.91
N LEU A 190 -11.94 17.27 -7.77
CA LEU A 190 -10.97 16.80 -6.79
C LEU A 190 -10.22 17.98 -6.18
N ASN A 191 -10.17 18.03 -4.85
CA ASN A 191 -9.36 18.99 -4.10
C ASN A 191 -8.50 18.21 -3.10
N CYS A 192 -7.19 18.47 -3.10
CA CYS A 192 -6.24 17.86 -2.17
C CYS A 192 -5.37 18.94 -1.55
N ILE A 193 -5.34 18.98 -0.23
CA ILE A 193 -4.53 19.90 0.56
C ILE A 193 -3.65 19.06 1.49
N ILE A 194 -2.35 19.27 1.43
CA ILE A 194 -1.35 18.64 2.30
C ILE A 194 -0.54 19.77 2.91
N HIS A 195 -0.49 19.83 4.22
CA HIS A 195 0.24 20.87 4.94
C HIS A 195 0.98 20.27 6.14
N TYR A 196 2.27 20.54 6.21
CA TYR A 196 3.11 20.17 7.35
C TYR A 196 3.57 21.40 8.09
N GLU A 197 3.38 21.40 9.38
CA GLU A 197 3.87 22.46 10.25
C GLU A 197 4.13 21.91 11.67
N LYS A 198 5.31 22.21 12.21
CA LYS A 198 5.66 21.91 13.61
C LYS A 198 5.40 20.48 14.04
N GLY A 199 5.82 19.50 13.24
CA GLY A 199 5.66 18.08 13.56
C GLY A 199 4.27 17.52 13.29
N ILE A 200 3.36 18.31 12.70
CA ILE A 200 2.00 17.88 12.39
C ILE A 200 1.77 17.95 10.88
N LEU A 201 1.54 16.81 10.28
CA LEU A 201 1.04 16.71 8.91
C LEU A 201 -0.48 16.73 8.93
N ARG A 202 -1.09 17.67 8.23
CA ARG A 202 -2.54 17.73 7.97
C ARG A 202 -2.81 17.43 6.52
N MET A 203 -3.77 16.57 6.28
CA MET A 203 -4.19 16.24 4.93
C MET A 203 -5.71 16.31 4.82
N GLN A 204 -6.18 16.95 3.74
CA GLN A 204 -7.58 16.98 3.37
C GLN A 204 -7.71 16.59 1.92
N VAL A 205 -8.51 15.57 1.66
CA VAL A 205 -8.87 15.15 0.30
C VAL A 205 -10.38 15.18 0.17
N LYS A 206 -10.86 15.94 -0.81
CA LYS A 206 -12.29 16.13 -1.08
C LYS A 206 -12.56 15.85 -2.55
N ASN A 207 -13.59 15.08 -2.83
CA ASN A 207 -14.04 14.81 -4.20
C ASN A 207 -15.57 14.89 -4.32
N SER A 208 -16.02 15.18 -5.54
CA SER A 208 -17.43 15.03 -5.86
C SER A 208 -17.85 13.56 -5.82
N ALA A 209 -19.05 13.27 -5.33
CA ALA A 209 -19.62 11.94 -5.24
C ALA A 209 -20.95 11.85 -5.99
N LYS A 210 -21.27 10.67 -6.51
CA LYS A 210 -22.56 10.43 -7.18
C LYS A 210 -23.69 10.26 -6.19
N GLU A 211 -23.40 9.60 -5.07
CA GLU A 211 -24.36 9.25 -4.01
C GLU A 211 -23.64 9.25 -2.67
N LYS A 212 -24.43 9.44 -1.61
CA LYS A 212 -23.91 9.36 -0.24
C LYS A 212 -23.38 7.98 0.06
N VAL A 213 -22.15 7.90 0.56
CA VAL A 213 -21.56 6.64 0.99
C VAL A 213 -22.23 6.16 2.27
N LEU A 214 -22.84 4.97 2.23
CA LEU A 214 -23.53 4.41 3.38
C LEU A 214 -22.53 3.94 4.45
N ARG A 215 -22.88 4.24 5.71
CA ARG A 215 -22.13 3.80 6.89
C ARG A 215 -22.85 2.62 7.53
N LYS A 216 -22.11 1.54 7.81
CA LYS A 216 -22.62 0.41 8.62
C LYS A 216 -21.72 0.24 9.86
N GLY A 217 -22.15 0.76 11.01
CA GLY A 217 -21.36 0.86 12.23
C GLY A 217 -20.18 1.83 12.03
N GLU A 218 -18.98 1.44 12.41
CA GLU A 218 -17.76 2.22 12.22
C GLU A 218 -17.12 2.09 10.84
N ARG A 219 -17.63 1.19 9.98
CA ARG A 219 -17.09 0.94 8.64
C ARG A 219 -17.92 1.62 7.57
N TYR A 220 -17.27 2.32 6.66
CA TYR A 220 -17.90 2.83 5.45
C TYR A 220 -18.05 1.68 4.45
N LEU A 221 -19.30 1.45 3.98
CA LEU A 221 -19.57 0.41 3.00
C LEU A 221 -19.12 0.91 1.63
N SER A 222 -18.31 0.09 0.96
CA SER A 222 -18.07 0.28 -0.47
C SER A 222 -19.39 0.11 -1.22
N THR A 223 -19.73 1.05 -2.08
CA THR A 223 -20.92 1.02 -2.94
C THR A 223 -20.87 -0.05 -4.03
N LYS A 224 -19.78 -0.82 -4.11
CA LYS A 224 -19.60 -1.87 -5.14
C LYS A 224 -19.93 -3.26 -4.63
N LYS A 225 -20.71 -3.99 -5.48
CA LYS A 225 -20.91 -5.44 -5.39
C LYS A 225 -19.57 -6.17 -5.31
N LYS A 226 -19.44 -7.08 -4.34
CA LYS A 226 -18.29 -7.95 -4.05
C LYS A 226 -17.42 -8.28 -5.27
N LYS A 227 -16.23 -7.67 -5.36
CA LYS A 227 -15.06 -8.26 -6.00
C LYS A 227 -13.94 -8.19 -4.98
N GLU A 228 -13.20 -9.27 -4.82
CA GLU A 228 -12.07 -9.43 -3.90
C GLU A 228 -11.08 -8.26 -4.02
N GLY A 229 -10.73 -7.66 -2.88
CA GLY A 229 -9.71 -6.59 -2.80
C GLY A 229 -10.21 -5.19 -2.42
N HIS A 230 -11.48 -4.97 -2.07
CA HIS A 230 -12.05 -3.65 -1.79
C HIS A 230 -12.25 -3.41 -0.29
N GLY A 231 -11.65 -2.35 0.21
CA GLY A 231 -11.65 -1.94 1.63
C GLY A 231 -10.25 -1.75 2.22
N ILE A 232 -9.24 -2.33 1.58
CA ILE A 232 -7.85 -2.35 2.08
C ILE A 232 -7.23 -0.94 2.10
N GLY A 233 -7.58 -0.06 1.15
CA GLY A 233 -6.97 1.27 1.04
C GLY A 233 -7.22 2.17 2.25
N LEU A 234 -8.46 2.28 2.72
CA LEU A 234 -8.77 3.07 3.92
C LEU A 234 -8.31 2.39 5.21
N GLU A 235 -8.24 1.06 5.24
CA GLU A 235 -7.65 0.32 6.36
C GLU A 235 -6.14 0.60 6.45
N ASN A 236 -5.42 0.64 5.32
CA ASN A 236 -4.01 1.02 5.28
C ASN A 236 -3.80 2.46 5.76
N VAL A 237 -4.67 3.40 5.34
CA VAL A 237 -4.61 4.78 5.84
C VAL A 237 -4.83 4.82 7.33
N ARG A 238 -5.85 4.12 7.85
CA ARG A 238 -6.15 4.06 9.30
C ARG A 238 -4.97 3.49 10.08
N TYR A 239 -4.36 2.42 9.59
CA TYR A 239 -3.17 1.84 10.21
C TYR A 239 -2.02 2.86 10.34
N VAL A 240 -1.74 3.64 9.28
CA VAL A 240 -0.71 4.68 9.32
C VAL A 240 -1.10 5.81 10.28
N VAL A 241 -2.38 6.23 10.28
CA VAL A 241 -2.90 7.24 11.21
C VAL A 241 -2.70 6.81 12.67
N GLU A 242 -3.07 5.58 13.01
CA GLU A 242 -2.88 5.02 14.35
C GLU A 242 -1.39 4.90 14.72
N LYS A 243 -0.54 4.43 13.79
CA LYS A 243 0.91 4.34 13.97
C LYS A 243 1.54 5.68 14.36
N HIS A 244 1.07 6.77 13.75
CA HIS A 244 1.56 8.13 13.99
C HIS A 244 0.69 8.93 14.97
N GLN A 245 -0.10 8.23 15.83
CA GLN A 245 -0.91 8.82 16.90
C GLN A 245 -1.85 9.95 16.40
N GLY A 246 -2.24 9.88 15.14
CA GLY A 246 -3.13 10.84 14.48
C GLY A 246 -4.61 10.51 14.66
N ASP A 247 -5.43 11.26 13.92
CA ASP A 247 -6.86 11.01 13.81
C ASP A 247 -7.36 11.24 12.39
N MET A 248 -8.48 10.60 12.05
CA MET A 248 -9.06 10.65 10.71
C MET A 248 -10.58 10.80 10.79
N GLU A 249 -11.08 11.87 10.20
CA GLU A 249 -12.50 12.16 10.02
C GLU A 249 -12.94 11.92 8.58
N ILE A 250 -14.09 11.26 8.40
CA ILE A 250 -14.71 11.07 7.09
C ILE A 250 -16.07 11.75 7.07
N ILE A 251 -16.26 12.64 6.11
CA ILE A 251 -17.51 13.39 5.91
C ILE A 251 -18.06 12.99 4.54
N SER A 252 -19.31 12.53 4.50
CA SER A 252 -19.99 12.17 3.27
C SER A 252 -21.35 12.84 3.20
N THR A 253 -21.58 13.56 2.11
CA THR A 253 -22.87 14.14 1.74
C THR A 253 -23.37 13.48 0.46
N ASP A 254 -24.54 13.89 -0.05
CA ASP A 254 -25.11 13.36 -1.29
C ASP A 254 -24.28 13.70 -2.54
N HIS A 255 -23.41 14.73 -2.46
CA HIS A 255 -22.64 15.25 -3.61
C HIS A 255 -21.14 15.26 -3.39
N GLU A 256 -20.67 15.06 -2.16
CA GLU A 256 -19.27 15.22 -1.79
C GLU A 256 -18.83 14.14 -0.81
N PHE A 257 -17.60 13.69 -0.98
CA PHE A 257 -16.90 12.84 -0.04
C PHE A 257 -15.58 13.52 0.36
N GLN A 258 -15.31 13.61 1.64
CA GLN A 258 -14.15 14.27 2.19
C GLN A 258 -13.52 13.43 3.28
N ILE A 259 -12.20 13.35 3.24
CA ILE A 259 -11.39 12.80 4.34
C ILE A 259 -10.49 13.91 4.84
N ARG A 260 -10.46 14.09 6.14
CA ARG A 260 -9.50 14.93 6.87
C ARG A 260 -8.72 14.03 7.81
N LEU A 261 -7.43 14.22 7.88
CA LEU A 261 -6.60 13.53 8.85
C LEU A 261 -5.44 14.43 9.31
N PHE A 262 -4.89 14.09 10.44
CA PHE A 262 -3.60 14.61 10.87
C PHE A 262 -2.75 13.48 11.44
N LEU A 263 -1.43 13.65 11.32
CA LEU A 263 -0.42 12.70 11.78
C LEU A 263 0.67 13.48 12.52
N TYR A 264 1.17 12.91 13.59
CA TYR A 264 2.39 13.40 14.20
C TYR A 264 3.58 12.72 13.52
N MET A 265 4.36 13.50 12.80
CA MET A 265 5.48 13.01 11.99
C MET A 265 6.67 13.95 12.13
N ASP A 266 7.86 13.41 12.24
CA ASP A 266 9.07 14.19 12.10
C ASP A 266 9.56 14.10 10.65
N LEU A 267 9.17 15.08 9.85
CA LEU A 267 9.58 15.14 8.44
C LEU A 267 10.88 15.91 8.21
N GLY A 268 11.57 16.31 9.29
CA GLY A 268 12.72 17.17 9.22
C GLY A 268 12.34 18.66 9.13
N GLU A 269 13.22 19.54 9.56
CA GLU A 269 13.11 20.98 9.38
C GLU A 269 13.80 21.45 8.07
#